data_81e79936d1a583d608b5875d1e0be458
#
_entry.id   81e79936d1a583d608b5875d1e0be458
#
_cell.length_a   1.000
_cell.length_b   1.000
_cell.length_c   1.000
_cell.angle_alpha   90.00
_cell.angle_beta   90.00
_cell.angle_gamma   90.00
#
_symmetry.space_group_name_H-M   'P 1'
#
loop_
_entity.id
_entity.type
_entity.pdbx_description
1 polymer ?
#
loop_
_entity_poly.entity_id
_entity_poly.type
_entity_poly.pdbx_seq_one_letter_code
_entity_poly.pdbx_strand_id
1 'polypeptide(L)'
;MKRQRIGERMGACWMVVLFVLLALVPAARAESPRLDIYGFAMLDMGYQFKQNDPSWFDVLRPTKLPAFEDQFGQDGRFFSGVRQSRLGVKGYFPTDLGEVKTTFEFELFGVGVDAGQTTFRLRHAYGELGKFGAGQTWSPFMDIDVFPNSIEYWGPNGMVFFRNVQFRYMPIQGDTRMTIAIERPGASGDLGEFRSGLEAEGVQTRFPAPDLSAEYRRAFGMGYVEVAGILRYIKWDDNVDNQFDLEGDEMGWGVNVSSNINIDTAAEANDTIRLQAVYGEGIENYMNDAPADIGVVETGDPVTPVDGEALPVLGLVAFYDHYWSNKWSTSAGYSMVDIEPSEGMSDDAFARGHYALANLLYYPVKNVMMGGEFQWGRRENHDDGWTADDYRIQFSAKYNFSHTLGGM
;
A
#
# COMPACT_ATOMS: atom_id res chain seq x y z
N MET A 1 39.95 14.31 -22.12
CA MET A 1 39.65 15.51 -21.32
C MET A 1 38.79 16.47 -22.12
N LYS A 2 37.46 16.43 -22.06
CA LYS A 2 36.46 17.46 -22.41
C LYS A 2 35.09 16.82 -22.58
N ARG A 3 34.53 16.25 -21.50
CA ARG A 3 33.10 15.94 -21.42
C ARG A 3 32.58 16.00 -19.97
N GLN A 4 32.96 17.08 -19.27
CA GLN A 4 32.42 17.33 -17.91
C GLN A 4 32.14 18.83 -17.83
N ARG A 5 30.95 19.30 -18.21
CA ARG A 5 30.43 20.65 -17.86
C ARG A 5 29.06 20.97 -18.47
N ILE A 6 28.21 20.00 -18.75
CA ILE A 6 26.81 20.27 -19.19
C ILE A 6 25.76 19.88 -18.12
N GLY A 7 26.06 18.97 -17.20
CA GLY A 7 25.12 18.53 -16.19
C GLY A 7 24.78 19.51 -15.05
N GLU A 8 25.70 20.41 -14.72
CA GLU A 8 25.52 21.27 -13.52
C GLU A 8 24.65 22.52 -13.74
N ARG A 9 24.31 22.86 -14.98
CA ARG A 9 23.51 24.07 -15.29
C ARG A 9 22.02 23.81 -15.48
N MET A 10 21.57 22.58 -15.59
CA MET A 10 20.14 22.26 -15.71
C MET A 10 19.43 22.12 -14.34
N GLY A 11 20.13 21.72 -13.26
CA GLY A 11 19.54 21.60 -11.95
C GLY A 11 19.13 22.90 -11.26
N ALA A 12 19.75 24.01 -11.59
CA ALA A 12 19.48 25.31 -10.94
C ALA A 12 18.32 26.10 -11.57
N CYS A 13 17.89 25.78 -12.79
CA CYS A 13 16.86 26.54 -13.50
C CYS A 13 15.43 26.09 -13.15
N TRP A 14 15.25 24.86 -12.63
CA TRP A 14 13.93 24.32 -12.29
C TRP A 14 13.43 24.73 -10.90
N MET A 15 14.32 25.15 -10.00
CA MET A 15 13.92 25.58 -8.64
C MET A 15 13.38 27.03 -8.60
N VAL A 16 13.62 27.84 -9.59
CA VAL A 16 13.20 29.27 -9.60
C VAL A 16 11.80 29.46 -10.19
N VAL A 17 11.28 28.54 -11.00
CA VAL A 17 9.95 28.66 -11.62
C VAL A 17 8.81 28.31 -10.65
N LEU A 18 9.09 27.61 -9.55
CA LEU A 18 8.06 27.16 -8.59
C LEU A 18 7.58 28.26 -7.62
N PHE A 19 8.25 29.39 -7.52
CA PHE A 19 7.95 30.44 -6.53
C PHE A 19 7.09 31.62 -7.02
N VAL A 20 6.73 31.71 -8.30
CA VAL A 20 6.07 32.91 -8.87
C VAL A 20 4.55 32.76 -9.06
N LEU A 21 3.96 31.60 -8.83
CA LEU A 21 2.50 31.39 -9.03
C LEU A 21 1.63 31.57 -7.76
N LEU A 22 2.16 32.15 -6.69
CA LEU A 22 1.48 32.28 -5.38
C LEU A 22 0.72 33.59 -5.15
N ALA A 23 0.52 34.43 -6.13
CA ALA A 23 -0.19 35.71 -5.95
C ALA A 23 -1.49 35.73 -6.75
N LEU A 24 -2.61 35.68 -6.04
CA LEU A 24 -3.96 36.23 -6.28
C LEU A 24 -5.07 35.27 -5.79
N VAL A 25 -5.33 35.29 -4.49
CA VAL A 25 -6.59 34.73 -3.93
C VAL A 25 -7.29 35.84 -3.16
N PRO A 26 -8.59 36.14 -3.41
CA PRO A 26 -9.32 37.10 -2.63
C PRO A 26 -9.52 36.66 -1.17
N ALA A 27 -9.36 37.60 -0.22
CA ALA A 27 -9.51 37.36 1.20
C ALA A 27 -10.92 36.85 1.52
N ALA A 28 -11.02 35.58 1.88
CA ALA A 28 -12.22 34.99 2.46
C ALA A 28 -12.26 35.36 3.96
N ARG A 29 -13.49 35.56 4.47
CA ARG A 29 -13.76 35.86 5.88
C ARG A 29 -13.10 34.83 6.76
N ALA A 30 -12.21 35.22 7.67
CA ALA A 30 -11.43 34.34 8.48
C ALA A 30 -12.34 33.46 9.36
N GLU A 31 -12.51 32.20 8.99
CA GLU A 31 -13.05 31.16 9.89
C GLU A 31 -12.05 30.90 11.00
N SER A 32 -12.55 30.51 12.18
CA SER A 32 -11.66 30.18 13.30
C SER A 32 -10.94 28.85 13.03
N PRO A 33 -9.66 28.68 13.47
CA PRO A 33 -8.99 27.39 13.36
C PRO A 33 -9.80 26.27 14.02
N ARG A 34 -9.81 25.11 13.37
CA ARG A 34 -10.53 23.92 13.83
C ARG A 34 -9.60 22.71 13.89
N LEU A 35 -9.75 21.88 14.91
CA LEU A 35 -9.09 20.61 15.07
C LEU A 35 -10.12 19.51 15.24
N ASP A 36 -10.07 18.48 14.41
CA ASP A 36 -10.86 17.27 14.54
C ASP A 36 -9.94 16.14 15.06
N ILE A 37 -10.18 15.72 16.30
CA ILE A 37 -9.51 14.55 16.92
C ILE A 37 -10.40 13.34 16.64
N TYR A 38 -9.83 12.25 16.11
CA TYR A 38 -10.59 11.06 15.76
C TYR A 38 -9.74 9.80 15.93
N GLY A 39 -10.41 8.67 15.95
CA GLY A 39 -9.74 7.38 16.04
C GLY A 39 -10.66 6.27 16.48
N PHE A 40 -10.06 5.16 16.86
CA PHE A 40 -10.78 4.04 17.45
C PHE A 40 -9.85 3.20 18.34
N ALA A 41 -10.44 2.57 19.35
CA ALA A 41 -9.85 1.43 20.04
C ALA A 41 -10.45 0.16 19.47
N MET A 42 -9.61 -0.85 19.19
CA MET A 42 -10.02 -2.11 18.59
C MET A 42 -9.34 -3.28 19.29
N LEU A 43 -10.10 -4.28 19.65
CA LEU A 43 -9.65 -5.58 20.09
C LEU A 43 -9.86 -6.57 18.96
N ASP A 44 -8.83 -7.34 18.66
CA ASP A 44 -8.86 -8.46 17.73
C ASP A 44 -8.54 -9.74 18.49
N MET A 45 -9.26 -10.81 18.22
CA MET A 45 -9.00 -12.16 18.73
C MET A 45 -9.32 -13.16 17.64
N GLY A 46 -8.53 -14.23 17.57
CA GLY A 46 -8.83 -15.24 16.58
C GLY A 46 -8.01 -16.50 16.74
N TYR A 47 -8.27 -17.43 15.85
CA TYR A 47 -7.54 -18.67 15.76
C TYR A 47 -7.12 -18.92 14.31
N GLN A 48 -5.84 -19.12 14.13
CA GLN A 48 -5.19 -19.51 12.90
C GLN A 48 -5.01 -21.02 12.90
N PHE A 49 -5.47 -21.71 11.84
CA PHE A 49 -5.53 -23.18 11.81
C PHE A 49 -4.25 -23.81 11.28
N LYS A 50 -3.48 -23.10 10.46
CA LYS A 50 -2.22 -23.56 9.87
C LYS A 50 -1.07 -22.69 10.31
N GLN A 51 0.06 -22.77 9.62
CA GLN A 51 1.27 -22.01 9.92
C GLN A 51 1.27 -20.64 9.25
N ASN A 52 1.88 -19.68 9.90
CA ASN A 52 2.18 -18.34 9.39
C ASN A 52 3.42 -17.82 10.12
N ASP A 53 4.16 -16.91 9.50
CA ASP A 53 5.28 -16.22 10.12
C ASP A 53 4.85 -15.65 11.50
N PRO A 54 5.53 -16.04 12.58
CA PRO A 54 5.18 -15.60 13.93
C PRO A 54 5.16 -14.10 14.16
N SER A 55 5.89 -13.32 13.36
CA SER A 55 5.90 -11.86 13.42
C SER A 55 4.65 -11.24 12.78
N TRP A 56 3.86 -12.03 12.04
CA TRP A 56 2.65 -11.61 11.33
C TRP A 56 1.41 -12.35 11.82
N PHE A 57 1.42 -12.76 13.09
CA PHE A 57 0.43 -13.64 13.71
C PHE A 57 -1.02 -13.18 13.67
N ASP A 58 -1.26 -11.88 13.56
CA ASP A 58 -2.60 -11.26 13.62
C ASP A 58 -3.12 -10.77 12.25
N VAL A 59 -2.44 -11.14 11.15
CA VAL A 59 -2.87 -10.87 9.78
C VAL A 59 -2.70 -12.09 8.88
N LEU A 60 -3.42 -12.11 7.76
CA LEU A 60 -3.27 -13.14 6.74
C LEU A 60 -2.60 -12.55 5.51
N ARG A 61 -1.34 -12.91 5.31
CA ARG A 61 -0.52 -12.49 4.17
C ARG A 61 0.01 -13.72 3.45
N PRO A 62 -0.40 -14.01 2.21
CA PRO A 62 0.13 -15.13 1.44
C PRO A 62 1.66 -15.19 1.36
N THR A 63 2.36 -14.05 1.25
CA THR A 63 3.84 -14.02 1.28
C THR A 63 4.45 -14.45 2.62
N LYS A 64 3.65 -14.55 3.69
CA LYS A 64 4.08 -14.94 5.05
C LYS A 64 3.62 -16.34 5.43
N LEU A 65 2.99 -17.06 4.52
CA LEU A 65 2.74 -18.49 4.65
C LEU A 65 4.04 -19.28 4.40
N PRO A 66 4.16 -20.53 4.89
CA PRO A 66 5.38 -21.31 4.75
C PRO A 66 5.81 -21.50 3.29
N ALA A 67 7.09 -21.31 3.02
CA ALA A 67 7.70 -21.61 1.73
C ALA A 67 8.11 -23.10 1.61
N PHE A 68 8.14 -23.83 2.73
CA PHE A 68 8.43 -25.27 2.80
C PHE A 68 7.78 -25.90 4.04
N GLU A 69 7.75 -27.22 4.09
CA GLU A 69 7.11 -27.98 5.18
C GLU A 69 7.70 -27.61 6.55
N ASP A 70 6.81 -27.37 7.52
CA ASP A 70 7.16 -27.07 8.93
C ASP A 70 8.05 -25.84 9.17
N GLN A 71 8.15 -24.92 8.21
CA GLN A 71 8.97 -23.69 8.33
C GLN A 71 8.73 -22.90 9.62
N PHE A 72 7.48 -22.82 10.07
CA PHE A 72 7.09 -22.06 11.28
C PHE A 72 6.63 -22.97 12.43
N GLY A 73 6.88 -24.27 12.34
CA GLY A 73 6.60 -25.26 13.38
C GLY A 73 5.22 -25.87 13.30
N GLN A 74 4.51 -25.98 14.44
CA GLN A 74 3.23 -26.69 14.49
C GLN A 74 2.06 -25.80 14.03
N ASP A 75 1.06 -26.45 13.43
CA ASP A 75 -0.23 -25.85 13.08
C ASP A 75 -1.01 -25.39 14.33
N GLY A 76 -1.80 -24.35 14.16
CA GLY A 76 -2.74 -23.89 15.16
C GLY A 76 -2.21 -22.86 16.14
N ARG A 77 -2.76 -21.63 16.09
CA ARG A 77 -2.36 -20.53 16.97
C ARG A 77 -3.56 -19.68 17.36
N PHE A 78 -3.77 -19.47 18.65
CA PHE A 78 -4.62 -18.39 19.14
C PHE A 78 -3.86 -17.08 19.12
N PHE A 79 -4.52 -16.00 18.72
CA PHE A 79 -3.97 -14.65 18.78
C PHE A 79 -4.96 -13.66 19.38
N SER A 80 -4.44 -12.60 19.95
CA SER A 80 -5.20 -11.41 20.35
C SER A 80 -4.33 -10.18 20.30
N GLY A 81 -4.91 -9.02 20.02
CA GLY A 81 -4.16 -7.77 19.92
C GLY A 81 -5.05 -6.54 19.89
N VAL A 82 -4.40 -5.39 20.02
CA VAL A 82 -5.03 -4.06 19.90
C VAL A 82 -4.33 -3.22 18.83
N ARG A 83 -3.52 -3.86 18.02
CA ARG A 83 -2.56 -3.22 17.09
C ARG A 83 -3.24 -2.38 16.02
N GLN A 84 -4.48 -2.67 15.67
CA GLN A 84 -5.27 -1.88 14.72
C GLN A 84 -5.72 -0.52 15.29
N SER A 85 -5.69 -0.34 16.63
CA SER A 85 -6.14 0.90 17.28
C SER A 85 -5.42 2.11 16.70
N ARG A 86 -6.17 3.21 16.52
CA ARG A 86 -5.73 4.37 15.73
C ARG A 86 -6.09 5.68 16.41
N LEU A 87 -5.22 6.68 16.26
CA LEU A 87 -5.44 8.05 16.66
C LEU A 87 -5.02 8.99 15.54
N GLY A 88 -5.89 9.96 15.22
CA GLY A 88 -5.61 10.99 14.22
C GLY A 88 -6.08 12.36 14.65
N VAL A 89 -5.45 13.38 14.08
CA VAL A 89 -5.84 14.79 14.21
C VAL A 89 -5.85 15.42 12.82
N LYS A 90 -6.97 16.04 12.44
CA LYS A 90 -7.05 16.91 11.27
C LYS A 90 -7.13 18.36 11.73
N GLY A 91 -6.28 19.21 11.18
CA GLY A 91 -6.26 20.65 11.43
C GLY A 91 -6.73 21.41 10.21
N TYR A 92 -7.50 22.49 10.44
CA TYR A 92 -7.99 23.40 9.41
C TYR A 92 -7.65 24.81 9.87
N PHE A 93 -6.77 25.47 9.13
CA PHE A 93 -6.20 26.76 9.50
C PHE A 93 -6.44 27.76 8.36
N PRO A 94 -7.34 28.71 8.54
CA PRO A 94 -7.56 29.77 7.56
C PRO A 94 -6.31 30.61 7.37
N THR A 95 -5.96 30.92 6.12
CA THR A 95 -4.87 31.82 5.75
C THR A 95 -5.29 32.75 4.61
N ASP A 96 -4.50 33.76 4.32
CA ASP A 96 -4.73 34.69 3.19
C ASP A 96 -4.70 33.99 1.81
N LEU A 97 -4.12 32.78 1.73
CA LEU A 97 -4.04 31.98 0.51
C LEU A 97 -5.09 30.86 0.43
N GLY A 98 -6.00 30.78 1.41
CA GLY A 98 -6.99 29.73 1.57
C GLY A 98 -6.80 28.93 2.85
N GLU A 99 -7.59 27.89 3.02
CA GLU A 99 -7.49 27.00 4.19
C GLU A 99 -6.34 26.01 4.04
N VAL A 100 -5.40 26.01 5.00
CA VAL A 100 -4.42 24.93 5.17
C VAL A 100 -5.09 23.78 5.89
N LYS A 101 -5.08 22.60 5.29
CA LYS A 101 -5.54 21.35 5.90
C LYS A 101 -4.35 20.50 6.29
N THR A 102 -4.33 19.93 7.48
CA THR A 102 -3.29 19.02 7.94
C THR A 102 -3.90 17.73 8.45
N THR A 103 -3.18 16.63 8.31
CA THR A 103 -3.56 15.33 8.85
C THR A 103 -2.35 14.67 9.48
N PHE A 104 -2.47 14.34 10.78
CA PHE A 104 -1.56 13.43 11.47
C PHE A 104 -2.36 12.23 11.95
N GLU A 105 -1.91 11.03 11.59
CA GLU A 105 -2.56 9.79 11.98
C GLU A 105 -1.52 8.71 12.31
N PHE A 106 -1.74 8.03 13.41
CA PHE A 106 -0.91 6.94 13.93
C PHE A 106 -1.79 5.73 14.25
N GLU A 107 -1.19 4.55 14.17
CA GLU A 107 -1.77 3.29 14.63
C GLU A 107 -0.73 2.53 15.46
N LEU A 108 -1.12 1.39 16.03
CA LEU A 108 -0.23 0.59 16.88
C LEU A 108 0.35 -0.63 16.17
N PHE A 109 0.21 -0.71 14.85
CA PHE A 109 0.61 -1.86 14.05
C PHE A 109 2.07 -1.76 13.59
N GLY A 110 3.00 -2.33 14.37
CA GLY A 110 4.43 -2.39 14.02
C GLY A 110 4.68 -3.23 12.77
N VAL A 111 5.59 -2.76 11.91
CA VAL A 111 6.04 -3.42 10.67
C VAL A 111 7.55 -3.30 10.54
N GLY A 112 8.16 -4.01 9.59
CA GLY A 112 9.62 -4.04 9.42
C GLY A 112 10.28 -4.67 10.65
N VAL A 113 11.21 -3.97 11.26
CA VAL A 113 11.91 -4.44 12.48
C VAL A 113 10.98 -4.55 13.69
N ASP A 114 9.84 -3.86 13.69
CA ASP A 114 8.81 -3.90 14.73
C ASP A 114 7.65 -4.86 14.39
N ALA A 115 7.80 -5.71 13.38
CA ALA A 115 6.76 -6.67 13.02
C ALA A 115 6.37 -7.54 14.23
N GLY A 116 5.07 -7.74 14.45
CA GLY A 116 4.52 -8.47 15.61
C GLY A 116 4.42 -7.64 16.90
N GLN A 117 4.97 -6.42 16.95
CA GLN A 117 4.96 -5.58 18.14
C GLN A 117 3.82 -4.54 18.09
N THR A 118 3.40 -4.11 19.29
CA THR A 118 2.45 -3.01 19.47
C THR A 118 3.24 -1.71 19.63
N THR A 119 3.53 -1.06 18.50
CA THR A 119 4.36 0.16 18.44
C THR A 119 3.69 1.24 17.61
N PHE A 120 3.99 2.50 17.89
CA PHE A 120 3.45 3.61 17.11
C PHE A 120 4.00 3.58 15.68
N ARG A 121 3.10 3.55 14.70
CA ARG A 121 3.40 3.65 13.28
C ARG A 121 2.73 4.87 12.67
N LEU A 122 3.51 5.72 12.03
CA LEU A 122 2.98 6.86 11.28
C LEU A 122 2.20 6.38 10.04
N ARG A 123 0.96 6.82 9.90
CA ARG A 123 0.12 6.63 8.72
C ARG A 123 0.14 7.86 7.83
N HIS A 124 -0.24 8.99 8.38
CA HIS A 124 -0.29 10.28 7.68
C HIS A 124 0.45 11.35 8.47
N ALA A 125 1.27 12.11 7.77
CA ALA A 125 1.84 13.39 8.17
C ALA A 125 1.81 14.27 6.93
N TYR A 126 0.67 14.94 6.69
CA TYR A 126 0.35 15.50 5.38
C TYR A 126 -0.36 16.84 5.54
N GLY A 127 -0.09 17.75 4.60
CA GLY A 127 -0.76 19.05 4.54
C GLY A 127 -1.16 19.43 3.14
N GLU A 128 -2.25 20.20 3.01
CA GLU A 128 -2.77 20.73 1.74
C GLU A 128 -3.00 22.23 1.84
N LEU A 129 -2.73 22.94 0.75
CA LEU A 129 -3.14 24.31 0.51
C LEU A 129 -3.61 24.47 -0.94
N GLY A 130 -4.91 24.72 -1.10
CA GLY A 130 -5.55 24.83 -2.41
C GLY A 130 -5.40 23.53 -3.22
N LYS A 131 -4.66 23.60 -4.33
CA LYS A 131 -4.42 22.47 -5.25
C LYS A 131 -3.12 21.73 -4.98
N PHE A 132 -2.39 22.07 -3.94
CA PHE A 132 -1.09 21.46 -3.63
C PHE A 132 -1.15 20.72 -2.30
N GLY A 133 -0.44 19.62 -2.24
CA GLY A 133 -0.29 18.81 -1.04
C GLY A 133 1.14 18.31 -0.88
N ALA A 134 1.60 18.17 0.37
CA ALA A 134 2.93 17.68 0.70
C ALA A 134 2.95 16.87 1.98
N GLY A 135 3.80 15.86 2.05
CA GLY A 135 3.99 14.99 3.21
C GLY A 135 3.70 13.52 2.89
N GLN A 136 3.51 12.71 3.93
CA GLN A 136 3.21 11.29 3.79
C GLN A 136 1.70 11.06 3.80
N THR A 137 1.17 10.44 2.75
CA THR A 137 -0.22 10.00 2.64
C THR A 137 -0.35 8.90 1.58
N TRP A 138 -1.58 8.51 1.22
CA TRP A 138 -1.82 7.53 0.16
C TRP A 138 -1.19 7.97 -1.17
N SER A 139 -0.50 7.04 -1.83
CA SER A 139 -0.04 7.24 -3.21
C SER A 139 -1.22 7.49 -4.14
N PRO A 140 -1.12 8.38 -5.15
CA PRO A 140 -2.10 8.46 -6.22
C PRO A 140 -2.24 7.17 -7.07
N PHE A 141 -1.25 6.28 -7.02
CA PHE A 141 -1.34 4.97 -7.67
C PHE A 141 -2.30 4.02 -6.96
N MET A 142 -2.70 4.33 -5.71
CA MET A 142 -3.55 3.53 -4.85
C MET A 142 -4.97 4.09 -4.75
N ASP A 143 -5.98 3.23 -4.86
CA ASP A 143 -7.37 3.54 -4.52
C ASP A 143 -7.77 2.86 -3.20
N ILE A 144 -7.81 3.64 -2.10
CA ILE A 144 -8.20 3.11 -0.77
C ILE A 144 -9.68 2.71 -0.70
N ASP A 145 -10.53 3.27 -1.56
CA ASP A 145 -11.96 3.06 -1.48
C ASP A 145 -12.38 1.65 -1.94
N VAL A 146 -11.48 0.88 -2.60
CA VAL A 146 -11.72 -0.54 -2.94
C VAL A 146 -11.43 -1.49 -1.79
N PHE A 147 -10.91 -1.00 -0.65
CA PHE A 147 -10.71 -1.84 0.53
C PHE A 147 -12.07 -2.30 1.07
N PRO A 148 -12.30 -3.62 1.28
CA PRO A 148 -13.60 -4.15 1.70
C PRO A 148 -13.92 -3.77 3.15
N ASN A 149 -15.20 -3.91 3.53
CA ASN A 149 -15.64 -3.73 4.91
C ASN A 149 -15.26 -4.96 5.77
N SER A 150 -13.94 -5.12 6.00
CA SER A 150 -13.29 -6.22 6.70
C SER A 150 -12.87 -5.81 8.11
N ILE A 151 -12.68 -6.79 9.00
CA ILE A 151 -12.05 -6.61 10.31
C ILE A 151 -10.58 -7.06 10.30
N GLU A 152 -10.14 -7.74 9.25
CA GLU A 152 -8.73 -8.06 9.04
C GLU A 152 -7.95 -6.78 8.68
N TYR A 153 -6.75 -6.64 9.23
CA TYR A 153 -5.98 -5.39 9.10
C TYR A 153 -5.29 -5.24 7.76
N TRP A 154 -4.69 -6.33 7.24
CA TRP A 154 -3.84 -6.24 6.06
C TRP A 154 -4.67 -6.08 4.80
N GLY A 155 -5.71 -6.92 4.65
CA GLY A 155 -6.66 -6.87 3.55
C GLY A 155 -6.20 -7.59 2.29
N PRO A 156 -6.83 -7.28 1.14
CA PRO A 156 -6.61 -7.97 -0.12
C PRO A 156 -5.15 -7.92 -0.57
N ASN A 157 -4.53 -9.07 -0.80
CA ASN A 157 -3.12 -9.19 -1.18
C ASN A 157 -2.79 -8.59 -2.55
N GLY A 158 -3.69 -8.70 -3.53
CA GLY A 158 -3.53 -8.14 -4.89
C GLY A 158 -3.89 -6.66 -5.02
N MET A 159 -4.19 -5.97 -3.91
CA MET A 159 -4.48 -4.55 -3.91
C MET A 159 -3.21 -3.71 -4.02
N VAL A 160 -3.25 -2.59 -4.73
CA VAL A 160 -2.26 -1.52 -4.54
C VAL A 160 -2.54 -0.84 -3.21
N PHE A 161 -1.56 -0.89 -2.28
CA PHE A 161 -1.75 -0.36 -0.93
C PHE A 161 -0.46 0.26 -0.39
N PHE A 162 -0.25 1.55 -0.64
CA PHE A 162 0.98 2.22 -0.26
C PHE A 162 0.76 3.65 0.21
N ARG A 163 1.44 4.03 1.30
CA ARG A 163 1.55 5.42 1.77
C ARG A 163 2.97 5.89 1.56
N ASN A 164 3.14 6.99 0.87
CA ASN A 164 4.44 7.50 0.52
C ASN A 164 4.62 8.99 0.85
N VAL A 165 5.85 9.40 1.07
CA VAL A 165 6.23 10.81 1.16
C VAL A 165 6.19 11.39 -0.26
N GLN A 166 5.47 12.49 -0.43
CA GLN A 166 5.18 13.01 -1.76
C GLN A 166 4.91 14.52 -1.76
N PHE A 167 5.07 15.11 -2.94
CA PHE A 167 4.48 16.39 -3.29
C PHE A 167 3.50 16.19 -4.44
N ARG A 168 2.27 16.68 -4.31
CA ARG A 168 1.21 16.47 -5.29
C ARG A 168 0.57 17.75 -5.77
N TYR A 169 0.08 17.71 -7.01
CA TYR A 169 -0.77 18.71 -7.62
C TYR A 169 -2.14 18.10 -7.96
N MET A 170 -3.20 18.74 -7.50
CA MET A 170 -4.60 18.30 -7.61
C MET A 170 -5.40 19.29 -8.46
N PRO A 171 -5.28 19.26 -9.81
CA PRO A 171 -6.00 20.20 -10.69
C PRO A 171 -7.51 20.05 -10.60
N ILE A 172 -8.01 18.83 -10.37
CA ILE A 172 -9.44 18.52 -10.20
C ILE A 172 -9.60 17.89 -8.81
N GLN A 173 -10.50 18.44 -8.01
CA GLN A 173 -10.81 18.01 -6.65
C GLN A 173 -12.31 17.71 -6.50
N GLY A 174 -12.67 16.75 -5.67
CA GLY A 174 -14.03 16.29 -5.42
C GLY A 174 -14.21 14.83 -5.81
N ASP A 175 -15.45 14.41 -6.05
CA ASP A 175 -15.79 13.03 -6.41
C ASP A 175 -15.15 12.62 -7.75
N THR A 176 -15.20 13.51 -8.75
CA THR A 176 -14.31 13.43 -9.91
C THR A 176 -13.03 14.17 -9.57
N ARG A 177 -11.89 13.50 -9.66
CA ARG A 177 -10.60 14.05 -9.24
C ARG A 177 -9.46 13.70 -10.19
N MET A 178 -8.41 14.49 -10.13
CA MET A 178 -7.14 14.21 -10.78
C MET A 178 -6.02 14.63 -9.85
N THR A 179 -5.04 13.77 -9.65
CA THR A 179 -3.84 14.04 -8.87
C THR A 179 -2.61 13.61 -9.66
N ILE A 180 -1.56 14.41 -9.59
CA ILE A 180 -0.22 14.07 -10.11
C ILE A 180 0.75 14.27 -8.96
N ALA A 181 1.64 13.31 -8.70
CA ALA A 181 2.60 13.39 -7.61
C ALA A 181 4.00 12.96 -8.04
N ILE A 182 4.98 13.55 -7.36
CA ILE A 182 6.33 13.02 -7.25
C ILE A 182 6.45 12.40 -5.87
N GLU A 183 6.92 11.14 -5.82
CA GLU A 183 6.95 10.34 -4.61
C GLU A 183 8.39 9.94 -4.25
N ARG A 184 8.62 9.68 -2.96
CA ARG A 184 9.91 9.15 -2.52
C ARG A 184 10.10 7.76 -3.12
N PRO A 185 11.17 7.53 -3.88
CA PRO A 185 11.45 6.21 -4.44
C PRO A 185 11.85 5.21 -3.36
N GLY A 186 11.66 3.93 -3.64
CA GLY A 186 12.07 2.82 -2.80
C GLY A 186 11.80 1.53 -3.55
N ALA A 187 12.76 0.61 -3.52
CA ALA A 187 12.63 -0.70 -4.17
C ALA A 187 13.33 -1.77 -3.34
N SER A 188 12.97 -3.01 -3.59
CA SER A 188 13.61 -4.20 -3.05
C SER A 188 14.00 -5.13 -4.19
N GLY A 189 15.06 -5.94 -3.98
CA GLY A 189 15.54 -6.93 -4.93
C GLY A 189 15.77 -8.28 -4.27
N ASP A 190 15.67 -9.34 -5.03
CA ASP A 190 16.02 -10.69 -4.61
C ASP A 190 17.08 -11.29 -5.55
N LEU A 191 18.22 -11.68 -4.97
CA LEU A 191 19.35 -12.29 -5.68
C LEU A 191 19.15 -13.80 -5.94
N GLY A 192 18.03 -14.37 -5.48
CA GLY A 192 17.66 -15.75 -5.72
C GLY A 192 18.76 -16.73 -5.36
N GLU A 193 19.08 -17.65 -6.27
CA GLU A 193 20.10 -18.68 -6.10
C GLU A 193 21.54 -18.13 -6.00
N PHE A 194 21.77 -16.93 -6.50
CA PHE A 194 23.12 -16.31 -6.54
C PHE A 194 23.50 -15.61 -5.24
N ARG A 195 22.56 -15.45 -4.29
CA ARG A 195 22.75 -14.71 -3.03
C ARG A 195 24.01 -15.11 -2.26
N SER A 196 24.30 -16.40 -2.17
CA SER A 196 25.43 -16.93 -1.39
C SER A 196 26.77 -16.87 -2.11
N GLY A 197 26.77 -16.67 -3.43
CA GLY A 197 27.98 -16.73 -4.27
C GLY A 197 28.56 -15.39 -4.70
N LEU A 198 27.80 -14.30 -4.57
CA LEU A 198 28.14 -13.01 -5.17
C LEU A 198 28.67 -11.97 -4.19
N GLU A 199 28.74 -12.29 -2.86
CA GLU A 199 29.16 -11.29 -1.84
C GLU A 199 28.42 -9.95 -1.97
N ALA A 200 27.11 -10.02 -2.24
CA ALA A 200 26.29 -8.85 -2.59
C ALA A 200 25.89 -7.96 -1.40
N GLU A 201 26.46 -8.15 -0.23
CA GLU A 201 26.18 -7.34 0.98
C GLU A 201 26.45 -5.83 0.76
N GLY A 202 27.32 -5.49 -0.18
CA GLY A 202 27.67 -4.13 -0.55
C GLY A 202 26.79 -3.52 -1.65
N VAL A 203 25.92 -4.30 -2.28
CA VAL A 203 24.98 -3.80 -3.29
C VAL A 203 23.86 -3.02 -2.60
N GLN A 204 23.67 -1.78 -2.99
CA GLN A 204 22.71 -0.87 -2.36
C GLN A 204 21.82 -0.21 -3.40
N THR A 205 20.55 -0.08 -3.08
CA THR A 205 19.63 0.70 -3.91
C THR A 205 20.02 2.18 -3.94
N ARG A 206 19.96 2.77 -5.12
CA ARG A 206 20.19 4.18 -5.37
C ARG A 206 19.05 4.77 -6.19
N PHE A 207 18.55 5.92 -5.78
CA PHE A 207 17.37 6.54 -6.39
C PHE A 207 17.72 7.93 -6.92
N PRO A 208 18.17 8.05 -8.18
CA PRO A 208 18.56 9.34 -8.77
C PRO A 208 17.37 10.21 -9.16
N ALA A 209 16.16 9.63 -9.23
CA ALA A 209 14.92 10.32 -9.57
C ALA A 209 13.79 9.91 -8.63
N PRO A 210 12.78 10.78 -8.38
CA PRO A 210 11.57 10.40 -7.68
C PRO A 210 10.70 9.49 -8.56
N ASP A 211 9.83 8.69 -7.94
CA ASP A 211 8.75 8.01 -8.63
C ASP A 211 7.69 9.04 -9.07
N LEU A 212 7.12 8.87 -10.26
CA LEU A 212 6.06 9.73 -10.80
C LEU A 212 4.75 8.95 -10.83
N SER A 213 3.73 9.42 -10.11
CA SER A 213 2.39 8.81 -10.10
C SER A 213 1.30 9.80 -10.50
N ALA A 214 0.21 9.27 -11.06
CA ALA A 214 -0.98 10.06 -11.39
C ALA A 214 -2.24 9.21 -11.28
N GLU A 215 -3.35 9.85 -10.87
CA GLU A 215 -4.69 9.27 -10.87
C GLU A 215 -5.66 10.15 -11.62
N TYR A 216 -6.67 9.54 -12.23
CA TYR A 216 -7.88 10.20 -12.70
C TYR A 216 -9.09 9.37 -12.32
N ARG A 217 -9.95 9.92 -11.46
CA ARG A 217 -11.25 9.33 -11.09
C ARG A 217 -12.39 10.09 -11.78
N ARG A 218 -13.26 9.34 -12.43
CA ARG A 218 -14.54 9.84 -12.95
C ARG A 218 -15.69 9.30 -12.12
N ALA A 219 -16.38 10.18 -11.40
CA ALA A 219 -17.59 9.83 -10.67
C ALA A 219 -18.83 9.85 -11.59
N PHE A 220 -19.78 8.98 -11.29
CA PHE A 220 -21.11 8.89 -11.92
C PHE A 220 -22.15 8.47 -10.87
N GLY A 221 -23.44 8.48 -11.22
CA GLY A 221 -24.52 8.29 -10.25
C GLY A 221 -24.50 6.99 -9.44
N MET A 222 -23.87 5.92 -9.96
CA MET A 222 -23.77 4.62 -9.28
C MET A 222 -22.36 4.34 -8.71
N GLY A 223 -21.45 5.33 -8.70
CA GLY A 223 -20.10 5.10 -8.20
C GLY A 223 -19.03 5.84 -9.01
N TYR A 224 -17.92 5.20 -9.27
CA TYR A 224 -16.82 5.78 -10.04
C TYR A 224 -16.00 4.72 -10.78
N VAL A 225 -15.22 5.16 -11.75
CA VAL A 225 -14.05 4.46 -12.29
C VAL A 225 -12.84 5.33 -12.09
N GLU A 226 -11.74 4.74 -11.64
CA GLU A 226 -10.44 5.36 -11.48
C GLU A 226 -9.40 4.63 -12.32
N VAL A 227 -8.52 5.40 -12.96
CA VAL A 227 -7.33 4.89 -13.63
C VAL A 227 -6.14 5.62 -13.04
N ALA A 228 -5.16 4.87 -12.58
CA ALA A 228 -3.91 5.40 -12.05
C ALA A 228 -2.71 4.78 -12.76
N GLY A 229 -1.60 5.51 -12.79
CA GLY A 229 -0.35 5.06 -13.38
C GLY A 229 0.84 5.48 -12.54
N ILE A 230 1.94 4.72 -12.67
CA ILE A 230 3.21 5.01 -12.03
C ILE A 230 4.37 4.76 -13.00
N LEU A 231 5.42 5.56 -12.87
CA LEU A 231 6.72 5.37 -13.52
C LEU A 231 7.81 5.49 -12.47
N ARG A 232 8.78 4.58 -12.51
CA ARG A 232 9.86 4.45 -11.53
C ARG A 232 11.18 4.29 -12.25
N TYR A 233 12.26 4.81 -11.64
CA TYR A 233 13.63 4.55 -12.06
C TYR A 233 14.35 3.90 -10.90
N ILE A 234 14.57 2.59 -10.98
CA ILE A 234 15.20 1.76 -9.97
C ILE A 234 16.65 1.58 -10.37
N LYS A 235 17.57 1.95 -9.48
CA LYS A 235 19.00 1.77 -9.69
C LYS A 235 19.62 1.16 -8.44
N TRP A 236 20.67 0.37 -8.63
CA TRP A 236 21.53 -0.13 -7.55
C TRP A 236 22.99 0.07 -7.91
N ASP A 237 23.80 0.37 -6.91
CA ASP A 237 25.23 0.55 -7.04
C ASP A 237 25.93 -0.60 -6.29
N ASP A 238 26.98 -1.16 -6.90
CA ASP A 238 27.91 -2.08 -6.27
C ASP A 238 29.07 -1.28 -5.64
N ASN A 239 29.16 -1.36 -4.31
CA ASN A 239 30.21 -0.70 -3.53
C ASN A 239 31.23 -1.71 -2.98
N VAL A 240 31.20 -2.97 -3.44
CA VAL A 240 32.12 -4.03 -3.04
C VAL A 240 33.32 -4.04 -3.97
N ASP A 241 34.54 -3.95 -3.37
CA ASP A 241 35.81 -4.10 -4.13
C ASP A 241 36.14 -5.58 -4.24
N ASN A 242 35.46 -6.30 -5.12
CA ASN A 242 35.67 -7.71 -5.44
C ASN A 242 35.85 -7.93 -6.95
N GLN A 243 35.68 -9.15 -7.44
CA GLN A 243 35.85 -9.48 -8.85
C GLN A 243 34.56 -9.23 -9.69
N PHE A 244 33.45 -8.98 -9.03
CA PHE A 244 32.16 -8.82 -9.67
C PHE A 244 31.80 -7.33 -9.81
N ASP A 245 31.03 -7.00 -10.84
CA ASP A 245 30.37 -5.71 -11.05
C ASP A 245 28.86 -5.98 -11.09
N LEU A 246 28.17 -5.63 -10.02
CA LEU A 246 26.75 -5.92 -9.81
C LEU A 246 25.89 -4.65 -9.86
N GLU A 247 26.43 -3.54 -10.40
CA GLU A 247 25.62 -2.32 -10.58
C GLU A 247 24.66 -2.45 -11.77
N GLY A 248 23.47 -1.84 -11.64
CA GLY A 248 22.47 -1.84 -12.72
C GLY A 248 21.33 -0.88 -12.50
N ASP A 249 20.45 -0.81 -13.47
CA ASP A 249 19.23 0.00 -13.39
C ASP A 249 18.09 -0.57 -14.23
N GLU A 250 16.85 -0.35 -13.74
CA GLU A 250 15.63 -0.78 -14.40
C GLU A 250 14.54 0.29 -14.34
N MET A 251 13.67 0.26 -15.35
CA MET A 251 12.47 1.10 -15.41
C MET A 251 11.25 0.33 -14.94
N GLY A 252 10.72 0.71 -13.76
CA GLY A 252 9.43 0.19 -13.31
C GLY A 252 8.26 1.01 -13.83
N TRP A 253 7.14 0.36 -14.12
CA TRP A 253 5.89 1.01 -14.52
C TRP A 253 4.67 0.19 -14.11
N GLY A 254 3.52 0.87 -13.95
CA GLY A 254 2.28 0.17 -13.65
C GLY A 254 1.04 0.97 -14.02
N VAL A 255 -0.05 0.24 -14.23
CA VAL A 255 -1.40 0.77 -14.45
C VAL A 255 -2.36 0.08 -13.51
N ASN A 256 -3.15 0.87 -12.78
CA ASN A 256 -4.17 0.42 -11.85
C ASN A 256 -5.54 0.94 -12.31
N VAL A 257 -6.51 0.04 -12.42
CA VAL A 257 -7.91 0.38 -12.73
C VAL A 257 -8.78 -0.11 -11.59
N SER A 258 -9.56 0.80 -11.02
CA SER A 258 -10.42 0.51 -9.86
C SER A 258 -11.81 1.11 -9.99
N SER A 259 -12.75 0.56 -9.23
CA SER A 259 -14.14 1.01 -9.23
C SER A 259 -14.88 0.58 -7.96
N ASN A 260 -15.72 1.47 -7.43
CA ASN A 260 -16.80 1.10 -6.55
C ASN A 260 -18.14 1.33 -7.28
N ILE A 261 -18.96 0.29 -7.32
CA ILE A 261 -20.30 0.33 -7.93
C ILE A 261 -21.33 0.15 -6.82
N ASN A 262 -22.08 1.21 -6.53
CA ASN A 262 -23.16 1.18 -5.58
C ASN A 262 -24.39 0.55 -6.23
N ILE A 263 -24.95 -0.45 -5.58
CA ILE A 263 -26.17 -1.13 -6.03
C ILE A 263 -27.28 -0.74 -5.07
N ASP A 264 -28.26 0.03 -5.56
CA ASP A 264 -29.48 0.32 -4.81
C ASP A 264 -30.35 -0.95 -4.77
N THR A 265 -30.22 -1.70 -3.69
CA THR A 265 -31.23 -2.70 -3.36
C THR A 265 -32.37 -2.02 -2.60
N ALA A 266 -33.61 -2.41 -2.86
CA ALA A 266 -34.86 -1.72 -2.43
C ALA A 266 -35.06 -1.54 -0.89
N ALA A 267 -34.03 -1.75 -0.08
CA ALA A 267 -34.09 -1.79 1.37
C ALA A 267 -33.06 -0.86 2.05
N GLU A 268 -32.98 0.41 1.70
CA GLU A 268 -32.10 1.39 2.37
C GLU A 268 -30.60 1.00 2.41
N ALA A 269 -30.19 0.00 1.62
CA ALA A 269 -28.88 -0.60 1.70
C ALA A 269 -27.94 0.02 0.66
N ASN A 270 -26.79 0.50 1.10
CA ASN A 270 -25.69 0.96 0.24
C ASN A 270 -24.77 -0.22 -0.13
N ASP A 271 -25.30 -1.21 -0.82
CA ASP A 271 -24.51 -2.33 -1.31
C ASP A 271 -23.46 -1.85 -2.29
N THR A 272 -22.25 -2.39 -2.18
CA THR A 272 -21.13 -1.93 -3.00
C THR A 272 -20.32 -3.10 -3.55
N ILE A 273 -20.13 -3.13 -4.86
CA ILE A 273 -19.12 -3.98 -5.49
C ILE A 273 -17.83 -3.17 -5.57
N ARG A 274 -16.72 -3.76 -5.12
CA ARG A 274 -15.38 -3.19 -5.09
C ARG A 274 -14.49 -3.97 -6.02
N LEU A 275 -13.89 -3.32 -6.98
CA LEU A 275 -13.09 -3.94 -8.03
C LEU A 275 -11.77 -3.21 -8.21
N GLN A 276 -10.69 -3.97 -8.39
CA GLN A 276 -9.40 -3.46 -8.82
C GLN A 276 -8.70 -4.49 -9.68
N ALA A 277 -8.01 -4.02 -10.71
CA ALA A 277 -7.02 -4.76 -11.48
C ALA A 277 -5.80 -3.87 -11.68
N VAL A 278 -4.63 -4.38 -11.33
CA VAL A 278 -3.35 -3.71 -11.53
C VAL A 278 -2.40 -4.63 -12.28
N TYR A 279 -1.64 -4.06 -13.20
CA TYR A 279 -0.55 -4.73 -13.88
C TYR A 279 0.62 -3.77 -14.05
N GLY A 280 1.84 -4.31 -13.92
CA GLY A 280 3.06 -3.56 -14.13
C GLY A 280 4.30 -4.41 -13.93
N GLU A 281 5.46 -3.76 -13.96
CA GLU A 281 6.77 -4.36 -13.76
C GLU A 281 7.56 -3.49 -12.78
N GLY A 282 8.19 -4.12 -11.77
CA GLY A 282 8.94 -3.43 -10.74
C GLY A 282 8.08 -2.50 -9.87
N ILE A 283 6.85 -2.88 -9.54
CA ILE A 283 5.90 -2.11 -8.72
C ILE A 283 5.48 -2.82 -7.43
N GLU A 284 6.12 -3.92 -7.07
CA GLU A 284 5.77 -4.77 -5.93
C GLU A 284 5.81 -4.00 -4.61
N ASN A 285 6.70 -3.01 -4.49
CA ASN A 285 6.76 -2.12 -3.32
C ASN A 285 5.46 -1.30 -3.11
N TYR A 286 4.65 -1.13 -4.15
CA TYR A 286 3.33 -0.48 -4.08
C TYR A 286 2.19 -1.46 -3.84
N MET A 287 2.44 -2.77 -4.00
CA MET A 287 1.45 -3.81 -3.72
C MET A 287 1.29 -4.04 -2.22
N ASN A 288 0.11 -4.51 -1.83
CA ASN A 288 -0.17 -4.83 -0.43
C ASN A 288 0.63 -6.02 0.08
N ASP A 289 0.87 -7.01 -0.77
CA ASP A 289 1.58 -8.24 -0.39
C ASP A 289 2.41 -8.80 -1.55
N ALA A 290 3.61 -8.24 -1.74
CA ALA A 290 4.58 -8.70 -2.73
C ALA A 290 6.01 -8.58 -2.16
N PRO A 291 6.94 -9.51 -2.50
CA PRO A 291 8.24 -9.59 -1.82
C PRO A 291 9.33 -8.68 -2.40
N ALA A 292 9.45 -8.56 -3.72
CA ALA A 292 10.56 -7.85 -4.36
C ALA A 292 10.14 -7.22 -5.69
N ASP A 293 10.71 -6.05 -6.03
CA ASP A 293 10.50 -5.33 -7.29
C ASP A 293 11.42 -5.86 -8.41
N ILE A 294 12.63 -6.30 -8.04
CA ILE A 294 13.69 -6.73 -8.95
C ILE A 294 14.05 -8.17 -8.64
N GLY A 295 13.98 -9.02 -9.61
CA GLY A 295 14.57 -10.36 -9.62
C GLY A 295 15.95 -10.35 -10.27
N VAL A 296 16.59 -11.52 -10.33
CA VAL A 296 17.92 -11.69 -10.90
C VAL A 296 17.88 -12.60 -12.12
N VAL A 297 18.68 -12.28 -13.12
CA VAL A 297 18.90 -13.11 -14.31
C VAL A 297 20.39 -13.39 -14.51
N GLU A 298 20.74 -14.59 -14.99
CA GLU A 298 22.11 -14.96 -15.30
C GLU A 298 22.57 -14.35 -16.63
N THR A 299 23.72 -13.69 -16.65
CA THR A 299 24.26 -13.06 -17.88
C THR A 299 25.24 -13.96 -18.64
N GLY A 300 25.88 -14.91 -17.93
CA GLY A 300 26.99 -15.71 -18.44
C GLY A 300 28.34 -14.96 -18.50
N ASP A 301 28.42 -13.70 -18.07
CA ASP A 301 29.66 -12.95 -17.97
C ASP A 301 30.34 -13.20 -16.61
N PRO A 302 31.65 -13.48 -16.56
CA PRO A 302 32.34 -13.79 -15.29
C PRO A 302 32.56 -12.55 -14.39
N VAL A 303 32.43 -11.34 -14.89
CA VAL A 303 32.56 -10.09 -14.12
C VAL A 303 31.20 -9.54 -13.71
N THR A 304 30.20 -9.63 -14.59
CA THR A 304 28.82 -9.28 -14.33
C THR A 304 27.94 -10.54 -14.41
N PRO A 305 28.09 -11.51 -13.49
CA PRO A 305 27.47 -12.83 -13.62
C PRO A 305 25.95 -12.80 -13.57
N VAL A 306 25.38 -11.75 -12.99
CA VAL A 306 23.92 -11.52 -12.92
C VAL A 306 23.59 -10.07 -13.23
N ASP A 307 22.38 -9.86 -13.72
CA ASP A 307 21.74 -8.54 -13.87
C ASP A 307 20.38 -8.55 -13.18
N GLY A 308 19.81 -7.37 -12.95
CA GLY A 308 18.47 -7.22 -12.39
C GLY A 308 17.40 -7.18 -13.47
N GLU A 309 16.24 -7.74 -13.20
CA GLU A 309 15.05 -7.66 -14.04
C GLU A 309 13.85 -7.18 -13.22
N ALA A 310 13.13 -6.18 -13.73
CA ALA A 310 11.90 -5.69 -13.10
C ALA A 310 10.81 -6.78 -13.21
N LEU A 311 10.33 -7.27 -12.07
CA LEU A 311 9.39 -8.40 -12.05
C LEU A 311 8.00 -7.96 -12.52
N PRO A 312 7.35 -8.73 -13.42
CA PRO A 312 5.95 -8.51 -13.78
C PRO A 312 5.01 -8.91 -12.64
N VAL A 313 4.01 -8.08 -12.36
CA VAL A 313 2.99 -8.38 -11.35
C VAL A 313 1.58 -8.06 -11.84
N LEU A 314 0.66 -8.99 -11.58
CA LEU A 314 -0.78 -8.83 -11.75
C LEU A 314 -1.46 -8.90 -10.39
N GLY A 315 -2.24 -7.88 -10.04
CA GLY A 315 -3.09 -7.88 -8.85
C GLY A 315 -4.57 -7.77 -9.20
N LEU A 316 -5.41 -8.59 -8.56
CA LEU A 316 -6.86 -8.57 -8.73
C LEU A 316 -7.56 -8.49 -7.37
N VAL A 317 -8.62 -7.67 -7.31
CA VAL A 317 -9.49 -7.52 -6.13
C VAL A 317 -10.93 -7.50 -6.58
N ALA A 318 -11.78 -8.31 -5.94
CA ALA A 318 -13.23 -8.32 -6.17
C ALA A 318 -13.96 -8.65 -4.86
N PHE A 319 -14.67 -7.66 -4.30
CA PHE A 319 -15.44 -7.80 -3.08
C PHE A 319 -16.84 -7.25 -3.24
N TYR A 320 -17.77 -7.79 -2.42
CA TYR A 320 -19.13 -7.32 -2.30
C TYR A 320 -19.45 -7.03 -0.84
N ASP A 321 -19.78 -5.77 -0.55
CA ASP A 321 -20.28 -5.33 0.74
C ASP A 321 -21.81 -5.25 0.68
N HIS A 322 -22.48 -6.01 1.53
CA HIS A 322 -23.95 -6.04 1.66
C HIS A 322 -24.40 -5.55 3.04
N TYR A 323 -25.40 -4.70 3.07
CA TYR A 323 -25.98 -4.19 4.30
C TYR A 323 -27.40 -4.75 4.47
N TRP A 324 -27.55 -5.78 5.32
CA TRP A 324 -28.85 -6.37 5.67
C TRP A 324 -29.77 -5.37 6.37
N SER A 325 -29.21 -4.40 7.07
CA SER A 325 -29.88 -3.32 7.78
C SER A 325 -28.85 -2.32 8.30
N ASN A 326 -29.31 -1.22 8.93
CA ASN A 326 -28.44 -0.29 9.64
C ASN A 326 -27.62 -0.91 10.80
N LYS A 327 -27.87 -2.17 11.15
CA LYS A 327 -27.19 -2.89 12.24
C LYS A 327 -26.36 -4.08 11.79
N TRP A 328 -26.50 -4.54 10.58
CA TRP A 328 -25.83 -5.74 10.11
C TRP A 328 -25.30 -5.56 8.70
N SER A 329 -24.05 -5.95 8.51
CA SER A 329 -23.43 -6.01 7.19
C SER A 329 -22.61 -7.29 7.01
N THR A 330 -22.36 -7.64 5.77
CA THR A 330 -21.47 -8.71 5.33
C THR A 330 -20.55 -8.16 4.25
N SER A 331 -19.28 -8.51 4.31
CA SER A 331 -18.38 -8.39 3.17
C SER A 331 -17.90 -9.78 2.79
N ALA A 332 -17.86 -10.07 1.50
CA ALA A 332 -17.29 -11.32 0.98
C ALA A 332 -16.61 -11.07 -0.35
N GLY A 333 -15.48 -11.74 -0.59
CA GLY A 333 -14.77 -11.58 -1.84
C GLY A 333 -13.44 -12.28 -1.89
N TYR A 334 -12.70 -11.96 -2.95
CA TYR A 334 -11.47 -12.62 -3.32
C TYR A 334 -10.46 -11.61 -3.87
N SER A 335 -9.19 -11.91 -3.64
CA SER A 335 -8.06 -11.20 -4.19
C SER A 335 -6.94 -12.16 -4.57
N MET A 336 -6.12 -11.75 -5.53
CA MET A 336 -4.97 -12.51 -5.99
C MET A 336 -3.84 -11.56 -6.36
N VAL A 337 -2.61 -11.96 -6.06
CA VAL A 337 -1.39 -11.40 -6.64
C VAL A 337 -0.65 -12.51 -7.35
N ASP A 338 -0.18 -12.23 -8.55
CA ASP A 338 0.60 -13.13 -9.41
C ASP A 338 1.85 -12.39 -9.84
N ILE A 339 3.01 -12.89 -9.47
CA ILE A 339 4.32 -12.34 -9.81
C ILE A 339 4.98 -13.37 -10.71
N GLU A 340 5.54 -12.92 -11.82
CA GLU A 340 6.34 -13.76 -12.69
C GLU A 340 7.81 -13.67 -12.25
N PRO A 341 8.33 -14.68 -11.53
CA PRO A 341 9.73 -14.67 -11.07
C PRO A 341 10.70 -14.78 -12.25
N SER A 342 11.85 -14.11 -12.15
CA SER A 342 12.92 -14.23 -13.14
C SER A 342 13.65 -15.58 -13.03
N GLU A 343 14.33 -16.00 -14.11
CA GLU A 343 14.99 -17.32 -14.22
C GLU A 343 16.04 -17.60 -13.12
N GLY A 344 16.62 -16.56 -12.50
CA GLY A 344 17.62 -16.71 -11.44
C GLY A 344 17.05 -16.73 -10.02
N MET A 345 15.74 -16.63 -9.87
CA MET A 345 15.10 -16.73 -8.55
C MET A 345 15.04 -18.17 -8.07
N SER A 346 15.09 -18.37 -6.74
CA SER A 346 15.04 -19.71 -6.15
C SER A 346 13.67 -20.39 -6.38
N ASP A 347 13.68 -21.73 -6.49
CA ASP A 347 12.48 -22.55 -6.72
C ASP A 347 11.38 -22.30 -5.66
N ASP A 348 11.76 -21.97 -4.42
CA ASP A 348 10.88 -21.66 -3.29
C ASP A 348 10.45 -20.17 -3.24
N ALA A 349 10.85 -19.35 -4.22
CA ALA A 349 10.42 -17.97 -4.32
C ALA A 349 8.89 -17.88 -4.42
N PHE A 350 8.33 -16.81 -3.86
CA PHE A 350 6.89 -16.56 -3.95
C PHE A 350 6.50 -16.17 -5.38
N ALA A 351 5.56 -16.92 -5.98
CA ALA A 351 5.03 -16.62 -7.30
C ALA A 351 3.59 -16.13 -7.23
N ARG A 352 2.71 -16.84 -6.52
CA ARG A 352 1.29 -16.47 -6.49
C ARG A 352 0.71 -16.55 -5.09
N GLY A 353 -0.16 -15.59 -4.79
CA GLY A 353 -0.94 -15.56 -3.55
C GLY A 353 -2.41 -15.36 -3.80
N HIS A 354 -3.23 -16.12 -3.07
CA HIS A 354 -4.68 -16.01 -3.07
C HIS A 354 -5.17 -15.59 -1.69
N TYR A 355 -6.23 -14.81 -1.66
CA TYR A 355 -6.86 -14.33 -0.44
C TYR A 355 -8.38 -14.27 -0.62
N ALA A 356 -9.11 -14.75 0.37
CA ALA A 356 -10.56 -14.61 0.42
C ALA A 356 -11.04 -14.39 1.85
N LEU A 357 -12.12 -13.66 2.00
CA LEU A 357 -12.80 -13.51 3.28
C LEU A 357 -14.32 -13.51 3.13
N ALA A 358 -14.99 -13.80 4.26
CA ALA A 358 -16.41 -13.53 4.45
C ALA A 358 -16.66 -13.20 5.92
N ASN A 359 -17.47 -12.15 6.19
CA ASN A 359 -17.75 -11.70 7.54
C ASN A 359 -19.24 -11.47 7.82
N LEU A 360 -19.55 -11.33 9.11
CA LEU A 360 -20.81 -10.78 9.58
C LEU A 360 -20.51 -9.77 10.69
N LEU A 361 -20.82 -8.50 10.41
CA LEU A 361 -20.58 -7.37 11.31
C LEU A 361 -21.88 -6.86 11.91
N TYR A 362 -21.85 -6.53 13.22
CA TYR A 362 -22.95 -6.01 14.00
C TYR A 362 -22.63 -4.63 14.57
N TYR A 363 -23.52 -3.69 14.37
CA TYR A 363 -23.45 -2.30 14.84
C TYR A 363 -24.54 -2.06 15.89
N PRO A 364 -24.33 -2.45 17.18
CA PRO A 364 -25.35 -2.35 18.22
C PRO A 364 -25.84 -0.92 18.46
N VAL A 365 -24.89 0.01 18.47
CA VAL A 365 -25.11 1.45 18.66
C VAL A 365 -24.12 2.24 17.80
N LYS A 366 -24.35 3.54 17.65
CA LYS A 366 -23.41 4.43 16.94
C LYS A 366 -22.00 4.28 17.49
N ASN A 367 -21.01 4.25 16.61
CA ASN A 367 -19.59 4.16 16.91
C ASN A 367 -19.09 2.81 17.47
N VAL A 368 -19.95 1.81 17.65
CA VAL A 368 -19.56 0.47 18.09
C VAL A 368 -19.79 -0.53 16.96
N MET A 369 -18.78 -1.31 16.65
CA MET A 369 -18.84 -2.45 15.74
C MET A 369 -18.24 -3.67 16.43
N MET A 370 -18.86 -4.82 16.23
CA MET A 370 -18.30 -6.11 16.57
C MET A 370 -18.68 -7.12 15.49
N GLY A 371 -17.87 -8.15 15.30
CA GLY A 371 -18.20 -9.15 14.30
C GLY A 371 -17.20 -10.28 14.22
N GLY A 372 -17.55 -11.25 13.40
CA GLY A 372 -16.71 -12.40 13.08
C GLY A 372 -16.40 -12.45 11.58
N GLU A 373 -15.21 -12.93 11.26
CA GLU A 373 -14.71 -13.05 9.90
C GLU A 373 -13.97 -14.36 9.73
N PHE A 374 -14.26 -15.06 8.66
CA PHE A 374 -13.49 -16.20 8.18
C PHE A 374 -12.58 -15.72 7.04
N GLN A 375 -11.35 -16.18 7.05
CA GLN A 375 -10.32 -15.82 6.06
C GLN A 375 -9.64 -17.09 5.56
N TRP A 376 -9.28 -17.08 4.29
CA TRP A 376 -8.47 -18.09 3.65
C TRP A 376 -7.37 -17.41 2.84
N GLY A 377 -6.14 -17.93 2.93
CA GLY A 377 -5.01 -17.53 2.11
C GLY A 377 -4.24 -18.73 1.60
N ARG A 378 -3.63 -18.58 0.43
CA ARG A 378 -2.78 -19.59 -0.18
C ARG A 378 -1.55 -18.93 -0.78
N ARG A 379 -0.40 -19.56 -0.56
CA ARG A 379 0.87 -19.32 -1.22
C ARG A 379 1.12 -20.39 -2.26
N GLU A 380 1.69 -20.01 -3.39
CA GLU A 380 2.27 -20.88 -4.40
C GLU A 380 3.70 -20.42 -4.67
N ASN A 381 4.64 -21.36 -4.66
CA ASN A 381 6.05 -21.11 -4.98
C ASN A 381 6.28 -21.13 -6.49
N HIS A 382 7.48 -20.69 -6.90
CA HIS A 382 7.90 -20.54 -8.29
C HIS A 382 7.94 -21.87 -9.04
N ASP A 383 8.81 -22.82 -8.65
CA ASP A 383 9.05 -24.04 -9.46
C ASP A 383 9.17 -25.34 -8.64
N ASP A 384 9.22 -25.29 -7.31
CA ASP A 384 9.27 -26.49 -6.47
C ASP A 384 7.91 -27.23 -6.35
N GLY A 385 6.84 -26.65 -6.87
CA GLY A 385 5.48 -27.18 -6.77
C GLY A 385 4.86 -27.07 -5.37
N TRP A 386 5.53 -26.41 -4.42
CA TRP A 386 5.03 -26.21 -3.07
C TRP A 386 3.86 -25.25 -3.04
N THR A 387 2.87 -25.60 -2.21
CA THR A 387 1.75 -24.72 -1.88
C THR A 387 1.44 -24.79 -0.39
N ALA A 388 1.08 -23.66 0.21
CA ALA A 388 0.66 -23.57 1.59
C ALA A 388 -0.69 -22.87 1.71
N ASP A 389 -1.63 -23.48 2.40
CA ASP A 389 -2.94 -22.88 2.74
C ASP A 389 -2.98 -22.50 4.20
N ASP A 390 -3.66 -21.41 4.53
CA ASP A 390 -4.05 -21.09 5.89
C ASP A 390 -5.51 -20.64 5.95
N TYR A 391 -6.13 -20.96 7.09
CA TYR A 391 -7.52 -20.63 7.41
C TYR A 391 -7.54 -19.93 8.76
N ARG A 392 -8.35 -18.89 8.88
CA ARG A 392 -8.47 -18.12 10.12
C ARG A 392 -9.93 -17.81 10.44
N ILE A 393 -10.21 -17.77 11.74
CA ILE A 393 -11.43 -17.15 12.26
C ILE A 393 -10.99 -16.00 13.15
N GLN A 394 -11.52 -14.80 12.89
CA GLN A 394 -11.25 -13.61 13.69
C GLN A 394 -12.57 -13.07 14.25
N PHE A 395 -12.53 -12.60 15.48
CA PHE A 395 -13.54 -11.75 16.08
C PHE A 395 -12.91 -10.41 16.44
N SER A 396 -13.64 -9.32 16.17
CA SER A 396 -13.18 -7.98 16.54
C SER A 396 -14.29 -7.18 17.21
N ALA A 397 -13.87 -6.29 18.12
CA ALA A 397 -14.71 -5.28 18.72
C ALA A 397 -14.03 -3.91 18.60
N LYS A 398 -14.72 -2.95 17.99
CA LYS A 398 -14.20 -1.62 17.69
C LYS A 398 -15.12 -0.53 18.24
N TYR A 399 -14.51 0.44 18.93
CA TYR A 399 -15.17 1.66 19.36
C TYR A 399 -14.51 2.88 18.71
N ASN A 400 -15.28 3.59 17.87
CA ASN A 400 -14.83 4.82 17.23
C ASN A 400 -15.10 6.02 18.14
N PHE A 401 -14.25 7.03 18.06
CA PHE A 401 -14.45 8.32 18.71
C PHE A 401 -14.08 9.46 17.77
N SER A 402 -14.75 10.60 17.94
CA SER A 402 -14.38 11.85 17.28
C SER A 402 -14.81 13.04 18.14
N HIS A 403 -14.01 14.11 18.12
CA HIS A 403 -14.30 15.36 18.80
C HIS A 403 -13.71 16.53 18.02
N THR A 404 -14.50 17.61 17.86
CA THR A 404 -14.07 18.83 17.17
C THR A 404 -13.79 19.93 18.19
N LEU A 405 -12.64 20.58 18.07
CA LEU A 405 -12.22 21.73 18.86
C LEU A 405 -12.12 22.97 17.95
N GLY A 406 -12.66 24.09 18.38
CA GLY A 406 -12.70 25.34 17.59
C GLY A 406 -13.78 25.35 16.52
N GLY A 407 -13.75 26.31 15.57
CA GLY A 407 -14.68 26.34 14.44
C GLY A 407 -16.05 26.93 14.79
N MET A 408 -16.14 27.92 15.68
CA MET A 408 -17.35 28.73 15.91
C MET A 408 -17.25 30.09 15.23
#